data_9b412d1ad7aa8a23b5729214ab8f6be0
#
_entry.id   9b412d1ad7aa8a23b5729214ab8f6be0
#
_cell.length_a   1.000
_cell.length_b   1.000
_cell.length_c   1.000
_cell.angle_alpha   90.00
_cell.angle_beta   90.00
_cell.angle_gamma   90.00
#
_symmetry.space_group_name_H-M   'P 1'
#
loop_
_entity.id
_entity.type
_entity.pdbx_description
1 polymer ?
#
loop_
_entity_poly.entity_id
_entity_poly.type
_entity_poly.pdbx_seq_one_letter_code
_entity_poly.pdbx_strand_id
1 'polypeptide(L)'
;MLGLRRLGLNAVWLELLPATADAREDEARIRNFQRRLREHGLQGRYCLLHQKPAGDLHELGQMRCIGMSQRELRERLAGPNALLNLSYSLHPPFLLEFERRIFCDLDPSEIFFWMTKMEMGQSYHHEFWTIGLNVHATDCGLPQSSPVAAPLRAANSRSDLAKPSDALPASHRLQWRTFYPLVDTELLQPQPHPQTAKFSTIGQWYWGGGVEVEGNFPDLSKKFAFEQYLDLPRRVPEARFELAMNLNPDDPEITRLRERGWRLVSPHRVVRTPRGYRRYLAGASGEFTAIKGVDVAWRTGWVSDRAAAFLALGRPVITEDTGAGKYLPRKSGFRFISDVAQAEAAVREVLANWTRLSREARDCAGEVFDSAKNLRRILEMEGGSPRVRS
;
A
#
# COMPACT_ATOMS: atom_id res chain seq x y z
N MET A 1 -11.69 -2.34 4.78
CA MET A 1 -13.17 -2.38 4.93
C MET A 1 -13.73 -3.78 5.20
N LEU A 2 -13.48 -4.78 4.34
CA LEU A 2 -14.02 -6.14 4.58
C LEU A 2 -13.53 -6.74 5.89
N GLY A 3 -12.24 -6.60 6.22
CA GLY A 3 -11.69 -7.03 7.51
C GLY A 3 -12.37 -6.36 8.72
N LEU A 4 -12.62 -5.04 8.65
CA LEU A 4 -13.36 -4.32 9.71
C LEU A 4 -14.78 -4.87 9.88
N ARG A 5 -15.45 -5.18 8.77
CA ARG A 5 -16.78 -5.80 8.81
C ARG A 5 -16.75 -7.19 9.43
N ARG A 6 -15.74 -8.01 9.14
CA ARG A 6 -15.56 -9.32 9.80
C ARG A 6 -15.32 -9.21 11.31
N LEU A 7 -14.77 -8.10 11.75
CA LEU A 7 -14.64 -7.80 13.19
C LEU A 7 -15.92 -7.26 13.83
N GLY A 8 -17.02 -7.15 13.08
CA GLY A 8 -18.30 -6.62 13.59
C GLY A 8 -18.31 -5.09 13.73
N LEU A 9 -17.31 -4.38 13.20
CA LEU A 9 -17.19 -2.94 13.38
C LEU A 9 -18.08 -2.17 12.39
N ASN A 10 -18.67 -1.08 12.89
CA ASN A 10 -19.46 -0.16 12.07
C ASN A 10 -18.57 0.85 11.34
N ALA A 11 -17.73 0.34 10.44
CA ALA A 11 -16.78 1.14 9.70
C ALA A 11 -17.41 1.81 8.48
N VAL A 12 -16.97 3.03 8.20
CA VAL A 12 -17.32 3.83 7.03
C VAL A 12 -16.05 4.10 6.22
N TRP A 13 -16.10 3.87 4.91
CA TRP A 13 -15.06 4.32 4.00
C TRP A 13 -15.26 5.79 3.68
N LEU A 14 -14.30 6.61 4.04
CA LEU A 14 -14.22 7.98 3.60
C LEU A 14 -13.30 8.06 2.38
N GLU A 15 -13.79 8.65 1.30
CA GLU A 15 -13.01 8.88 0.08
C GLU A 15 -13.11 10.34 -0.31
N LEU A 16 -11.98 10.99 -0.52
CA LEU A 16 -11.92 12.36 -1.03
C LEU A 16 -11.90 12.33 -2.55
N LEU A 17 -12.77 13.09 -3.18
CA LEU A 17 -12.83 13.23 -4.64
C LEU A 17 -12.68 14.71 -5.01
N PRO A 18 -11.49 15.13 -5.44
CA PRO A 18 -11.30 16.47 -5.98
C PRO A 18 -12.19 16.68 -7.21
N ALA A 19 -12.77 17.87 -7.33
CA ALA A 19 -13.50 18.26 -8.51
C ALA A 19 -12.56 18.38 -9.71
N THR A 20 -13.00 17.92 -10.87
CA THR A 20 -12.34 18.18 -12.15
C THR A 20 -12.97 19.38 -12.85
N ALA A 21 -12.40 19.80 -13.97
CA ALA A 21 -13.02 20.84 -14.82
C ALA A 21 -14.28 20.34 -15.56
N ASP A 22 -14.49 19.00 -15.61
CA ASP A 22 -15.63 18.39 -16.29
C ASP A 22 -16.54 17.66 -15.28
N ALA A 23 -17.69 18.25 -15.02
CA ALA A 23 -18.72 17.66 -14.15
C ALA A 23 -19.21 16.27 -14.63
N ARG A 24 -19.14 15.97 -15.93
CA ARG A 24 -19.52 14.65 -16.47
C ARG A 24 -18.47 13.60 -16.10
N GLU A 25 -17.21 13.98 -16.09
CA GLU A 25 -16.13 13.12 -15.60
C GLU A 25 -16.32 12.82 -14.12
N ASP A 26 -16.58 13.83 -13.29
CA ASP A 26 -16.84 13.65 -11.87
C ASP A 26 -17.99 12.71 -11.60
N GLU A 27 -19.12 12.88 -12.28
CA GLU A 27 -20.27 11.98 -12.14
C GLU A 27 -19.93 10.54 -12.61
N ALA A 28 -19.09 10.38 -13.63
CA ALA A 28 -18.63 9.05 -14.05
C ALA A 28 -17.73 8.39 -13.00
N ARG A 29 -16.82 9.16 -12.37
CA ARG A 29 -15.96 8.71 -11.26
C ARG A 29 -16.79 8.28 -10.06
N ILE A 30 -17.79 9.09 -9.68
CA ILE A 30 -18.76 8.79 -8.60
C ILE A 30 -19.49 7.47 -8.88
N ARG A 31 -20.10 7.34 -10.06
CA ARG A 31 -20.84 6.11 -10.43
C ARG A 31 -19.94 4.87 -10.42
N ASN A 32 -18.69 4.99 -10.89
CA ASN A 32 -17.72 3.89 -10.87
C ASN A 32 -17.34 3.48 -9.44
N PHE A 33 -17.11 4.45 -8.55
CA PHE A 33 -16.84 4.20 -7.15
C PHE A 33 -18.02 3.46 -6.48
N GLN A 34 -19.23 3.99 -6.62
CA GLN A 34 -20.44 3.39 -6.07
C GLN A 34 -20.68 1.96 -6.56
N ARG A 35 -20.45 1.71 -7.86
CA ARG A 35 -20.57 0.37 -8.44
C ARG A 35 -19.60 -0.62 -7.81
N ARG A 36 -18.33 -0.23 -7.67
CA ARG A 36 -17.29 -1.06 -7.03
C ARG A 36 -17.65 -1.43 -5.60
N LEU A 37 -18.16 -0.47 -4.82
CA LEU A 37 -18.57 -0.76 -3.44
C LEU A 37 -19.78 -1.68 -3.36
N ARG A 38 -20.76 -1.53 -4.27
CA ARG A 38 -21.90 -2.47 -4.37
C ARG A 38 -21.45 -3.90 -4.67
N GLU A 39 -20.52 -4.08 -5.59
CA GLU A 39 -19.97 -5.41 -5.95
C GLU A 39 -19.36 -6.14 -4.72
N HIS A 40 -18.99 -5.41 -3.67
CA HIS A 40 -18.42 -5.96 -2.44
C HIS A 40 -19.37 -5.86 -1.22
N GLY A 41 -20.63 -5.54 -1.42
CA GLY A 41 -21.61 -5.44 -0.34
C GLY A 41 -21.31 -4.32 0.66
N LEU A 42 -20.73 -3.21 0.18
CA LEU A 42 -20.35 -2.04 0.98
C LEU A 42 -21.31 -0.85 0.79
N GLN A 43 -22.52 -1.08 0.24
CA GLN A 43 -23.56 -0.06 0.17
C GLN A 43 -23.86 0.48 1.58
N GLY A 44 -24.05 1.79 1.69
CA GLY A 44 -24.34 2.45 2.97
C GLY A 44 -23.19 2.45 3.98
N ARG A 45 -21.99 1.97 3.57
CA ARG A 45 -20.77 1.95 4.41
C ARG A 45 -19.68 2.84 3.84
N TYR A 46 -20.05 3.90 3.16
CA TYR A 46 -19.11 4.89 2.63
C TYR A 46 -19.71 6.29 2.65
N CYS A 47 -18.82 7.27 2.73
CA CYS A 47 -19.11 8.65 2.41
C CYS A 47 -18.04 9.13 1.41
N LEU A 48 -18.43 9.30 0.15
CA LEU A 48 -17.61 9.94 -0.85
C LEU A 48 -17.77 11.45 -0.70
N LEU A 49 -16.69 12.11 -0.38
CA LEU A 49 -16.60 13.55 -0.13
C LEU A 49 -16.13 14.23 -1.41
N HIS A 50 -17.08 14.68 -2.21
CA HIS A 50 -16.82 15.36 -3.47
C HIS A 50 -16.67 16.86 -3.23
N GLN A 51 -15.57 17.42 -3.67
CA GLN A 51 -15.27 18.85 -3.56
C GLN A 51 -16.31 19.68 -4.32
N LYS A 52 -16.85 20.72 -3.68
CA LYS A 52 -17.65 21.74 -4.35
C LYS A 52 -16.74 22.66 -5.17
N PRO A 53 -17.27 23.28 -6.26
CA PRO A 53 -16.49 24.28 -6.99
C PRO A 53 -15.94 25.34 -6.06
N ALA A 54 -14.65 25.66 -6.19
CA ALA A 54 -13.90 26.59 -5.33
C ALA A 54 -13.93 26.28 -3.81
N GLY A 55 -14.34 25.07 -3.42
CA GLY A 55 -14.35 24.63 -2.03
C GLY A 55 -13.01 24.02 -1.60
N ASP A 56 -12.78 23.97 -0.29
CA ASP A 56 -11.65 23.23 0.30
C ASP A 56 -12.00 21.74 0.41
N LEU A 57 -11.11 20.88 -0.06
CA LEU A 57 -11.26 19.42 -0.03
C LEU A 57 -11.23 18.86 1.40
N HIS A 58 -10.67 19.58 2.35
CA HIS A 58 -10.53 19.15 3.74
C HIS A 58 -11.48 19.87 4.70
N GLU A 59 -12.42 20.65 4.20
CA GLU A 59 -13.46 21.28 4.99
C GLU A 59 -14.83 20.66 4.70
N LEU A 60 -15.37 19.90 5.65
CA LEU A 60 -16.61 19.12 5.49
C LEU A 60 -17.80 19.97 4.99
N GLY A 61 -17.89 21.23 5.41
CA GLY A 61 -18.93 22.17 4.95
C GLY A 61 -18.86 22.51 3.46
N GLN A 62 -17.68 22.40 2.87
CA GLN A 62 -17.39 22.70 1.45
C GLN A 62 -17.36 21.46 0.56
N MET A 63 -17.79 20.31 1.09
CA MET A 63 -17.88 19.05 0.35
C MET A 63 -19.35 18.61 0.16
N ARG A 64 -19.60 17.92 -0.94
CA ARG A 64 -20.85 17.19 -1.18
C ARG A 64 -20.66 15.75 -0.70
N CYS A 65 -21.43 15.34 0.30
CA CYS A 65 -21.43 13.97 0.78
C CYS A 65 -22.30 13.07 -0.11
N ILE A 66 -21.78 11.90 -0.52
CA ILE A 66 -22.45 10.95 -1.41
C ILE A 66 -22.36 9.55 -0.78
N GLY A 67 -23.50 8.84 -0.72
CA GLY A 67 -23.60 7.51 -0.11
C GLY A 67 -24.01 7.55 1.37
N MET A 68 -23.63 8.60 2.08
CA MET A 68 -24.08 8.97 3.40
C MET A 68 -24.35 10.47 3.40
N SER A 69 -25.36 10.94 4.11
CA SER A 69 -25.63 12.38 4.23
C SER A 69 -24.62 13.04 5.18
N GLN A 70 -24.41 14.34 5.01
CA GLN A 70 -23.55 15.11 5.91
C GLN A 70 -24.07 15.07 7.37
N ARG A 71 -25.39 15.03 7.56
CA ARG A 71 -26.01 14.89 8.88
C ARG A 71 -25.65 13.55 9.52
N GLU A 72 -25.84 12.45 8.81
CA GLU A 72 -25.46 11.11 9.31
C GLU A 72 -23.99 11.00 9.63
N LEU A 73 -23.11 11.61 8.80
CA LEU A 73 -21.68 11.65 9.07
C LEU A 73 -21.37 12.41 10.36
N ARG A 74 -22.00 13.59 10.56
CA ARG A 74 -21.83 14.38 11.81
C ARG A 74 -22.37 13.65 13.04
N GLU A 75 -23.51 12.97 12.92
CA GLU A 75 -24.05 12.13 14.01
C GLU A 75 -23.07 11.03 14.43
N ARG A 76 -22.38 10.41 13.47
CA ARG A 76 -21.34 9.41 13.75
C ARG A 76 -20.09 10.02 14.39
N LEU A 77 -19.70 11.22 13.98
CA LEU A 77 -18.56 11.93 14.53
C LEU A 77 -18.82 12.49 15.95
N ALA A 78 -20.08 12.69 16.32
CA ALA A 78 -20.47 13.12 17.66
C ALA A 78 -20.33 12.03 18.74
N GLY A 79 -20.26 10.76 18.35
CA GLY A 79 -20.00 9.64 19.26
C GLY A 79 -18.53 9.19 19.21
N PRO A 80 -18.17 8.19 20.06
CA PRO A 80 -16.82 7.62 20.04
C PRO A 80 -16.46 7.13 18.63
N ASN A 81 -15.37 7.64 18.10
CA ASN A 81 -14.94 7.34 16.73
C ASN A 81 -13.42 7.24 16.61
N ALA A 82 -12.96 6.56 15.57
CA ALA A 82 -11.55 6.46 15.23
C ALA A 82 -11.36 6.54 13.71
N LEU A 83 -10.31 7.23 13.29
CA LEU A 83 -9.87 7.32 11.89
C LEU A 83 -8.60 6.48 11.69
N LEU A 84 -8.61 5.60 10.68
CA LEU A 84 -7.40 5.05 10.07
C LEU A 84 -7.06 5.92 8.86
N ASN A 85 -6.13 6.83 9.02
CA ASN A 85 -5.71 7.75 7.95
C ASN A 85 -4.56 7.13 7.15
N LEU A 86 -4.87 6.66 5.95
CA LEU A 86 -3.92 5.97 5.09
C LEU A 86 -3.01 6.98 4.38
N SER A 87 -1.71 6.93 4.63
CA SER A 87 -0.68 7.79 4.01
C SER A 87 -1.05 9.28 4.02
N TYR A 88 -1.63 9.75 5.12
CA TYR A 88 -2.04 11.15 5.30
C TYR A 88 -3.01 11.65 4.22
N SER A 89 -3.97 10.83 3.82
CA SER A 89 -4.96 11.20 2.80
C SER A 89 -6.01 12.21 3.26
N LEU A 90 -6.26 12.32 4.58
CA LEU A 90 -7.15 13.31 5.16
C LEU A 90 -6.36 14.31 6.01
N HIS A 91 -6.61 15.61 5.79
CA HIS A 91 -5.91 16.71 6.44
C HIS A 91 -6.84 17.54 7.34
N PRO A 92 -6.28 18.42 8.23
CA PRO A 92 -7.07 19.44 8.89
C PRO A 92 -7.77 20.38 7.90
N PRO A 93 -8.93 20.99 8.25
CA PRO A 93 -9.59 20.88 9.55
C PRO A 93 -10.43 19.62 9.76
N PHE A 94 -10.85 18.90 8.70
CA PHE A 94 -11.75 17.76 8.85
C PHE A 94 -11.12 16.59 9.64
N LEU A 95 -9.81 16.38 9.51
CA LEU A 95 -9.07 15.40 10.30
C LEU A 95 -9.30 15.57 11.82
N LEU A 96 -9.46 16.82 12.28
CA LEU A 96 -9.60 17.15 13.71
C LEU A 96 -11.00 16.82 14.28
N GLU A 97 -11.97 16.50 13.44
CA GLU A 97 -13.31 16.07 13.89
C GLU A 97 -13.29 14.61 14.42
N PHE A 98 -12.17 13.89 14.27
CA PHE A 98 -12.02 12.52 14.77
C PHE A 98 -11.39 12.50 16.16
N GLU A 99 -11.99 11.73 17.08
CA GLU A 99 -11.53 11.58 18.46
C GLU A 99 -10.19 10.83 18.54
N ARG A 100 -10.09 9.68 17.87
CA ARG A 100 -8.86 8.90 17.79
C ARG A 100 -8.34 8.90 16.34
N ARG A 101 -7.13 9.37 16.13
CA ARG A 101 -6.50 9.52 14.82
C ARG A 101 -5.27 8.65 14.72
N ILE A 102 -5.32 7.67 13.84
CA ILE A 102 -4.28 6.67 13.63
C ILE A 102 -3.69 6.92 12.24
N PHE A 103 -2.41 7.30 12.20
CA PHE A 103 -1.65 7.39 10.95
C PHE A 103 -1.24 5.98 10.49
N CYS A 104 -1.56 5.61 9.28
CA CYS A 104 -1.17 4.32 8.68
C CYS A 104 -0.28 4.59 7.47
N ASP A 105 1.02 4.42 7.62
CA ASP A 105 1.99 4.53 6.54
C ASP A 105 1.99 3.28 5.66
N LEU A 106 1.92 3.49 4.35
CA LEU A 106 1.95 2.44 3.32
C LEU A 106 3.16 2.54 2.38
N ASP A 107 4.01 3.56 2.56
CA ASP A 107 5.22 3.79 1.78
C ASP A 107 6.34 4.33 2.66
N PRO A 108 7.01 3.46 3.45
CA PRO A 108 7.91 3.91 4.51
C PRO A 108 9.09 4.74 4.00
N SER A 109 9.67 4.43 2.85
CA SER A 109 10.81 5.21 2.35
C SER A 109 10.43 6.66 2.07
N GLU A 110 9.26 6.92 1.49
CA GLU A 110 8.82 8.28 1.18
C GLU A 110 8.25 8.99 2.41
N ILE A 111 7.38 8.34 3.17
CA ILE A 111 6.75 8.98 4.35
C ILE A 111 7.80 9.37 5.38
N PHE A 112 8.73 8.48 5.72
CA PHE A 112 9.78 8.79 6.69
C PHE A 112 10.69 9.91 6.21
N PHE A 113 11.06 9.90 4.93
CA PHE A 113 11.86 10.97 4.35
C PHE A 113 11.12 12.32 4.41
N TRP A 114 9.90 12.39 3.89
CA TRP A 114 9.17 13.66 3.84
C TRP A 114 8.79 14.17 5.23
N MET A 115 8.55 13.30 6.20
CA MET A 115 8.39 13.69 7.60
C MET A 115 9.62 14.38 8.20
N THR A 116 10.81 14.22 7.62
CA THR A 116 12.00 14.99 8.03
C THR A 116 12.06 16.38 7.41
N LYS A 117 11.26 16.64 6.38
CA LYS A 117 11.30 17.89 5.60
C LYS A 117 10.06 18.76 5.83
N MET A 118 8.92 18.17 6.17
CA MET A 118 7.66 18.88 6.34
C MET A 118 6.69 18.18 7.30
N GLU A 119 5.63 18.92 7.66
CA GLU A 119 4.49 18.36 8.40
C GLU A 119 3.68 17.41 7.51
N MET A 120 3.71 16.13 7.83
CA MET A 120 2.99 15.05 7.16
C MET A 120 1.95 14.38 8.08
N GLY A 121 1.40 15.14 9.02
CA GLY A 121 0.41 14.64 9.98
C GLY A 121 0.98 14.31 11.35
N GLN A 122 2.29 14.51 11.59
CA GLN A 122 2.95 14.21 12.86
C GLN A 122 2.26 14.89 14.04
N SER A 123 1.85 16.15 13.86
CA SER A 123 1.20 16.96 14.89
C SER A 123 -0.29 16.64 15.10
N TYR A 124 -0.89 15.86 14.23
CA TYR A 124 -2.35 15.68 14.19
C TYR A 124 -2.83 14.28 14.53
N HIS A 125 -1.92 13.28 14.62
CA HIS A 125 -2.28 11.90 14.92
C HIS A 125 -1.83 11.50 16.33
N HIS A 126 -2.55 10.59 16.93
CA HIS A 126 -2.25 10.05 18.25
C HIS A 126 -1.34 8.83 18.18
N GLU A 127 -1.42 8.07 17.07
CA GLU A 127 -0.71 6.81 16.88
C GLU A 127 -0.17 6.72 15.45
N PHE A 128 0.99 6.05 15.32
CA PHE A 128 1.70 5.90 14.05
C PHE A 128 1.97 4.43 13.78
N TRP A 129 1.49 3.95 12.65
CA TRP A 129 1.64 2.60 12.18
C TRP A 129 2.26 2.58 10.79
N THR A 130 3.21 1.67 10.54
CA THR A 130 3.92 1.54 9.27
C THR A 130 3.98 0.09 8.81
N ILE A 131 3.94 -0.12 7.49
CA ILE A 131 4.29 -1.40 6.88
C ILE A 131 5.81 -1.57 6.70
N GLY A 132 6.62 -0.62 7.15
CA GLY A 132 8.07 -0.73 7.28
C GLY A 132 8.44 -1.64 8.45
N LEU A 133 8.37 -2.96 8.26
CA LEU A 133 8.53 -3.95 9.33
C LEU A 133 9.88 -3.84 10.05
N ASN A 134 10.88 -3.29 9.38
CA ASN A 134 12.25 -3.20 9.88
C ASN A 134 12.57 -1.89 10.61
N VAL A 135 11.61 -1.00 10.79
CA VAL A 135 11.80 0.36 11.33
C VAL A 135 12.55 0.44 12.67
N HIS A 136 12.49 -0.62 13.48
CA HIS A 136 13.17 -0.69 14.78
C HIS A 136 14.51 -1.44 14.75
N ALA A 137 14.90 -1.97 13.61
CA ALA A 137 16.13 -2.76 13.51
C ALA A 137 17.35 -1.85 13.32
N THR A 138 18.48 -2.30 13.81
CA THR A 138 19.76 -1.57 13.73
C THR A 138 20.31 -1.46 12.31
N ASP A 139 19.87 -2.37 11.42
CA ASP A 139 20.25 -2.40 10.01
C ASP A 139 19.24 -1.64 9.11
N CYS A 140 18.24 -0.94 9.70
CA CYS A 140 17.32 -0.12 8.99
C CYS A 140 17.90 1.27 8.72
N GLY A 141 17.99 1.65 7.45
CA GLY A 141 18.49 2.97 7.02
C GLY A 141 17.41 4.03 6.86
N LEU A 142 16.17 3.78 7.31
CA LEU A 142 15.13 4.82 7.30
C LEU A 142 15.60 6.05 8.07
N PRO A 143 15.45 7.26 7.49
CA PRO A 143 15.81 8.47 8.21
C PRO A 143 15.01 8.50 9.51
N GLN A 144 15.71 8.49 10.64
CA GLN A 144 15.08 8.70 11.92
C GLN A 144 14.46 10.10 11.85
N SER A 145 13.15 10.19 11.97
CA SER A 145 12.48 11.47 11.95
C SER A 145 13.22 12.41 12.86
N SER A 146 13.83 13.46 12.30
CA SER A 146 14.29 14.58 13.09
C SER A 146 13.13 14.98 13.99
N PRO A 147 13.40 15.40 15.23
CA PRO A 147 12.36 15.76 16.14
C PRO A 147 11.59 16.94 15.55
N VAL A 148 10.62 16.64 14.71
CA VAL A 148 9.53 17.56 14.52
C VAL A 148 8.77 17.42 15.81
N ALA A 149 8.97 18.44 16.65
CA ALA A 149 8.12 18.85 17.75
C ALA A 149 7.48 17.73 18.56
N ALA A 150 7.62 17.81 19.87
CA ALA A 150 6.85 16.98 20.81
C ALA A 150 5.44 16.72 20.27
N PRO A 151 4.84 15.54 20.51
CA PRO A 151 3.44 15.41 20.23
C PRO A 151 2.74 16.54 20.96
N LEU A 152 2.39 17.59 20.21
CA LEU A 152 1.39 18.51 20.68
C LEU A 152 0.28 17.60 21.17
N ARG A 153 -0.19 17.80 22.38
CA ARG A 153 -1.53 17.32 22.76
C ARG A 153 -2.35 17.55 21.52
N ALA A 154 -2.73 16.47 20.87
CA ALA A 154 -3.25 16.51 19.51
C ALA A 154 -4.21 17.69 19.43
N ALA A 155 -3.93 18.63 18.52
CA ALA A 155 -4.66 19.90 18.46
C ALA A 155 -6.16 19.61 18.51
N ASN A 156 -6.80 19.91 19.61
CA ASN A 156 -8.18 19.48 19.85
C ASN A 156 -9.19 20.54 19.42
N SER A 157 -8.69 21.68 18.88
CA SER A 157 -9.56 22.76 18.45
C SER A 157 -9.03 23.53 17.23
N ARG A 158 -9.94 24.20 16.49
CA ARG A 158 -9.59 25.11 15.39
C ARG A 158 -8.65 26.24 15.81
N SER A 159 -8.70 26.65 17.08
CA SER A 159 -7.84 27.70 17.65
C SER A 159 -6.36 27.26 17.70
N ASP A 160 -6.09 25.97 17.79
CA ASP A 160 -4.74 25.42 17.87
C ASP A 160 -4.03 25.39 16.49
N LEU A 161 -4.80 25.51 15.39
CA LEU A 161 -4.29 25.61 14.03
C LEU A 161 -3.74 27.00 13.66
N ALA A 162 -4.11 28.03 14.41
CA ALA A 162 -3.81 29.44 14.08
C ALA A 162 -2.43 29.89 14.55
N LYS A 163 -1.71 29.10 15.32
CA LYS A 163 -0.35 29.44 15.80
C LYS A 163 0.66 28.51 15.13
N PRO A 164 1.61 29.04 14.33
CA PRO A 164 2.86 28.35 14.09
C PRO A 164 3.48 28.15 15.47
N SER A 165 3.54 26.94 15.97
CA SER A 165 4.13 26.72 17.28
C SER A 165 5.60 27.08 17.21
N ASP A 166 6.01 27.93 18.14
CA ASP A 166 7.42 28.15 18.47
C ASP A 166 8.10 26.77 18.58
N ALA A 167 9.30 26.68 18.04
CA ALA A 167 10.05 25.44 17.87
C ALA A 167 9.91 24.51 19.07
N LEU A 168 9.34 23.34 18.82
CA LEU A 168 9.14 22.31 19.82
C LEU A 168 10.46 21.64 20.18
N PRO A 169 10.66 21.23 21.42
CA PRO A 169 11.93 20.65 21.85
C PRO A 169 12.26 19.35 21.13
N ALA A 170 13.50 19.22 20.71
CA ALA A 170 14.11 18.20 19.87
C ALA A 170 14.07 16.74 20.40
N SER A 171 13.22 16.37 21.32
CA SER A 171 13.41 15.12 22.10
C SER A 171 12.37 14.02 21.97
N HIS A 172 11.34 14.17 21.15
CA HIS A 172 10.30 13.13 21.02
C HIS A 172 10.30 12.47 19.64
N ARG A 173 10.94 11.31 19.53
CA ARG A 173 10.80 10.44 18.37
C ARG A 173 9.38 9.90 18.30
N LEU A 174 8.79 9.89 17.09
CA LEU A 174 7.51 9.26 16.87
C LEU A 174 7.60 7.77 17.25
N GLN A 175 6.61 7.30 18.03
CA GLN A 175 6.52 5.90 18.41
C GLN A 175 5.83 5.13 17.29
N TRP A 176 6.63 4.64 16.34
CA TRP A 176 6.11 3.80 15.25
C TRP A 176 5.77 2.41 15.76
N ARG A 177 4.69 1.86 15.23
CA ARG A 177 4.29 0.47 15.38
C ARG A 177 4.19 -0.15 14.00
N THR A 178 4.47 -1.43 13.88
CA THR A 178 4.46 -2.10 12.59
C THR A 178 3.22 -2.94 12.38
N PHE A 179 2.73 -3.00 11.17
CA PHE A 179 1.68 -3.91 10.75
C PHE A 179 2.01 -4.49 9.36
N TYR A 180 1.35 -5.59 9.01
CA TYR A 180 1.52 -6.19 7.70
C TYR A 180 0.50 -5.62 6.70
N PRO A 181 0.83 -5.57 5.40
CA PRO A 181 -0.14 -5.27 4.37
C PRO A 181 -1.43 -6.06 4.53
N LEU A 182 -2.56 -5.39 4.35
CA LEU A 182 -3.87 -5.96 4.66
C LEU A 182 -4.50 -6.61 3.44
N VAL A 183 -4.75 -7.92 3.50
CA VAL A 183 -5.47 -8.64 2.45
C VAL A 183 -6.68 -9.37 3.01
N ASP A 184 -7.78 -9.37 2.28
CA ASP A 184 -8.97 -10.14 2.66
C ASP A 184 -8.85 -11.57 2.12
N THR A 185 -8.45 -12.49 3.01
CA THR A 185 -8.21 -13.89 2.66
C THR A 185 -9.47 -14.68 2.40
N GLU A 186 -10.66 -14.20 2.77
CA GLU A 186 -11.94 -14.80 2.40
C GLU A 186 -12.35 -14.41 0.98
N LEU A 187 -12.08 -13.17 0.58
CA LEU A 187 -12.33 -12.71 -0.79
C LEU A 187 -11.31 -13.30 -1.78
N LEU A 188 -10.04 -13.35 -1.38
CA LEU A 188 -8.94 -13.85 -2.22
C LEU A 188 -8.68 -15.32 -1.89
N GLN A 189 -9.51 -16.20 -2.45
CA GLN A 189 -9.36 -17.65 -2.30
C GLN A 189 -8.34 -18.21 -3.29
N PRO A 190 -7.58 -19.25 -2.90
CA PRO A 190 -6.65 -19.94 -3.78
C PRO A 190 -7.32 -20.38 -5.07
N GLN A 191 -6.57 -20.31 -6.14
CA GLN A 191 -7.01 -20.74 -7.47
C GLN A 191 -6.12 -21.87 -7.97
N PRO A 192 -6.62 -22.77 -8.82
CA PRO A 192 -5.83 -23.84 -9.42
C PRO A 192 -4.58 -23.31 -10.12
N HIS A 193 -3.61 -24.18 -10.35
CA HIS A 193 -2.42 -23.84 -11.13
C HIS A 193 -2.83 -23.35 -12.52
N PRO A 194 -2.34 -22.21 -12.98
CA PRO A 194 -2.63 -21.76 -14.34
C PRO A 194 -1.96 -22.68 -15.36
N GLN A 195 -2.60 -22.86 -16.51
CA GLN A 195 -2.06 -23.71 -17.59
C GLN A 195 -0.76 -23.15 -18.19
N THR A 196 -0.51 -21.86 -18.04
CA THR A 196 0.67 -21.19 -18.57
C THR A 196 1.61 -20.82 -17.43
N ALA A 197 2.88 -21.19 -17.54
CA ALA A 197 3.95 -20.77 -16.66
C ALA A 197 4.20 -19.26 -16.82
N LYS A 198 3.41 -18.43 -16.14
CA LYS A 198 3.45 -16.98 -16.26
C LYS A 198 3.81 -16.31 -14.93
N PHE A 199 4.79 -15.43 -14.95
CA PHE A 199 5.07 -14.52 -13.85
C PHE A 199 4.66 -13.10 -14.24
N SER A 200 3.98 -12.40 -13.32
CA SER A 200 3.48 -11.07 -13.64
C SER A 200 3.60 -10.12 -12.46
N THR A 201 3.61 -8.83 -12.77
CA THR A 201 3.45 -7.76 -11.78
C THR A 201 2.66 -6.60 -12.35
N ILE A 202 2.17 -5.72 -11.47
CA ILE A 202 1.44 -4.49 -11.81
C ILE A 202 2.14 -3.33 -11.12
N GLY A 203 2.31 -2.21 -11.81
CA GLY A 203 2.90 -1.03 -11.20
C GLY A 203 3.00 0.17 -12.11
N GLN A 204 3.60 1.23 -11.59
CA GLN A 204 4.05 2.38 -12.35
C GLN A 204 5.47 2.11 -12.85
N TRP A 205 5.74 2.38 -14.14
CA TRP A 205 7.08 2.25 -14.68
C TRP A 205 7.95 3.42 -14.28
N TYR A 206 7.39 4.62 -14.37
CA TYR A 206 8.01 5.85 -13.90
C TYR A 206 7.38 6.29 -12.58
N TRP A 207 8.18 6.87 -11.72
CA TRP A 207 7.75 7.43 -10.45
C TRP A 207 8.18 8.89 -10.34
N GLY A 208 7.23 9.76 -10.04
CA GLY A 208 7.48 11.20 -9.92
C GLY A 208 7.80 11.67 -8.49
N GLY A 209 7.75 10.78 -7.51
CA GLY A 209 8.17 11.04 -6.15
C GLY A 209 9.69 10.98 -6.01
N GLY A 210 10.23 11.52 -4.93
CA GLY A 210 11.66 11.52 -4.68
C GLY A 210 11.99 11.51 -3.21
N VAL A 211 13.09 10.85 -2.88
CA VAL A 211 13.75 10.96 -1.60
C VAL A 211 15.20 11.33 -1.84
N GLU A 212 15.77 12.12 -0.94
CA GLU A 212 17.18 12.45 -0.99
C GLU A 212 17.99 11.36 -0.30
N VAL A 213 19.01 10.83 -0.97
CA VAL A 213 19.94 9.85 -0.43
C VAL A 213 21.36 10.41 -0.64
N GLU A 214 22.08 10.67 0.43
CA GLU A 214 23.44 11.22 0.40
C GLU A 214 23.59 12.48 -0.48
N GLY A 215 22.63 13.39 -0.38
CA GLY A 215 22.62 14.64 -1.15
C GLY A 215 22.12 14.53 -2.60
N ASN A 216 21.71 13.34 -3.04
CA ASN A 216 21.20 13.09 -4.37
C ASN A 216 19.73 12.64 -4.33
N PHE A 217 18.99 12.93 -5.39
CA PHE A 217 17.63 12.41 -5.60
C PHE A 217 17.69 11.28 -6.64
N PRO A 218 17.85 10.01 -6.21
CA PRO A 218 17.83 8.90 -7.14
C PRO A 218 16.45 8.75 -7.79
N ASP A 219 16.42 8.30 -9.03
CA ASP A 219 15.17 7.94 -9.68
C ASP A 219 14.63 6.64 -9.07
N LEU A 220 13.47 6.73 -8.43
CA LEU A 220 12.80 5.62 -7.76
C LEU A 220 11.89 4.81 -8.69
N SER A 221 11.93 5.11 -9.98
CA SER A 221 11.13 4.41 -10.99
C SER A 221 11.44 2.92 -11.04
N LYS A 222 10.45 2.11 -11.31
CA LYS A 222 10.64 0.68 -11.56
C LYS A 222 11.57 0.40 -12.73
N LYS A 223 11.69 1.32 -13.68
CA LYS A 223 12.66 1.27 -14.76
C LYS A 223 14.04 0.89 -14.24
N PHE A 224 14.57 1.62 -13.27
CA PHE A 224 15.91 1.37 -12.72
C PHE A 224 15.97 0.07 -11.90
N ALA A 225 14.94 -0.22 -11.12
CA ALA A 225 14.88 -1.46 -10.36
C ALA A 225 14.87 -2.71 -11.27
N PHE A 226 14.30 -2.61 -12.47
CA PHE A 226 14.25 -3.72 -13.43
C PHE A 226 15.51 -3.87 -14.29
N GLU A 227 16.44 -2.90 -14.32
CA GLU A 227 17.61 -2.94 -15.20
C GLU A 227 18.40 -4.25 -15.11
N GLN A 228 18.68 -4.72 -13.89
CA GLN A 228 19.42 -5.96 -13.68
C GLN A 228 18.65 -7.23 -14.09
N TYR A 229 17.34 -7.14 -14.28
CA TYR A 229 16.48 -8.28 -14.61
C TYR A 229 15.99 -8.28 -16.08
N LEU A 230 16.43 -7.33 -16.89
CA LEU A 230 15.92 -7.18 -18.26
C LEU A 230 16.04 -8.44 -19.11
N ASP A 231 17.10 -9.22 -18.95
CA ASP A 231 17.34 -10.44 -19.71
C ASP A 231 16.71 -11.70 -19.09
N LEU A 232 15.98 -11.57 -17.97
CA LEU A 232 15.37 -12.72 -17.29
C LEU A 232 14.45 -13.57 -18.22
N PRO A 233 13.62 -12.97 -19.11
CA PRO A 233 12.81 -13.78 -20.04
C PRO A 233 13.63 -14.62 -21.01
N ARG A 234 14.82 -14.16 -21.38
CA ARG A 234 15.74 -14.93 -22.26
C ARG A 234 16.47 -16.04 -21.51
N ARG A 235 16.72 -15.84 -20.22
CA ARG A 235 17.37 -16.83 -19.34
C ARG A 235 16.46 -17.97 -18.94
N VAL A 236 15.13 -17.71 -18.89
CA VAL A 236 14.12 -18.70 -18.49
C VAL A 236 13.04 -18.77 -19.58
N PRO A 237 13.35 -19.32 -20.77
CA PRO A 237 12.41 -19.35 -21.90
C PRO A 237 11.19 -20.26 -21.66
N GLU A 238 11.24 -21.13 -20.67
CA GLU A 238 10.11 -21.96 -20.22
C GLU A 238 9.03 -21.17 -19.46
N ALA A 239 9.33 -19.93 -19.03
CA ALA A 239 8.39 -19.03 -18.37
C ALA A 239 8.03 -17.83 -19.25
N ARG A 240 6.83 -17.31 -19.06
CA ARG A 240 6.38 -16.03 -19.64
C ARG A 240 6.43 -14.95 -18.58
N PHE A 241 7.01 -13.81 -18.91
CA PHE A 241 7.07 -12.64 -18.02
C PHE A 241 6.19 -11.52 -18.56
N GLU A 242 5.25 -11.05 -17.73
CA GLU A 242 4.25 -10.07 -18.13
C GLU A 242 4.23 -8.89 -17.16
N LEU A 243 4.34 -7.68 -17.70
CA LEU A 243 4.32 -6.42 -16.96
C LEU A 243 3.04 -5.65 -17.29
N ALA A 244 2.19 -5.43 -16.29
CA ALA A 244 1.07 -4.50 -16.40
C ALA A 244 1.53 -3.12 -15.91
N MET A 245 2.21 -2.38 -16.78
CA MET A 245 2.81 -1.09 -16.47
C MET A 245 2.09 0.06 -17.18
N ASN A 246 1.98 1.18 -16.49
CA ASN A 246 1.43 2.41 -17.06
C ASN A 246 2.52 3.09 -17.91
N LEU A 247 2.51 2.82 -19.20
CA LEU A 247 3.40 3.40 -20.21
C LEU A 247 2.57 4.06 -21.29
N ASN A 248 3.05 5.20 -21.78
CA ASN A 248 2.44 5.83 -22.94
C ASN A 248 2.65 4.93 -24.18
N PRO A 249 1.72 4.89 -25.15
CA PRO A 249 1.83 4.02 -26.31
C PRO A 249 3.12 4.18 -27.12
N ASP A 250 3.67 5.39 -27.14
CA ASP A 250 4.88 5.75 -27.92
C ASP A 250 6.17 5.71 -27.07
N ASP A 251 6.11 5.17 -25.85
CA ASP A 251 7.25 5.10 -24.95
C ASP A 251 8.31 4.12 -25.49
N PRO A 252 9.58 4.54 -25.65
CA PRO A 252 10.66 3.69 -26.19
C PRO A 252 10.92 2.46 -25.30
N GLU A 253 10.61 2.50 -24.02
CA GLU A 253 10.74 1.35 -23.11
C GLU A 253 9.85 0.18 -23.55
N ILE A 254 8.75 0.44 -24.26
CA ILE A 254 7.88 -0.61 -24.81
C ILE A 254 8.65 -1.51 -25.76
N THR A 255 9.36 -0.91 -26.72
CA THR A 255 10.18 -1.65 -27.69
C THR A 255 11.33 -2.36 -26.98
N ARG A 256 12.06 -1.65 -26.12
CA ARG A 256 13.17 -2.19 -25.33
C ARG A 256 12.79 -3.44 -24.53
N LEU A 257 11.69 -3.39 -23.81
CA LEU A 257 11.20 -4.51 -23.00
C LEU A 257 10.74 -5.68 -23.87
N ARG A 258 10.01 -5.42 -24.95
CA ARG A 258 9.55 -6.47 -25.88
C ARG A 258 10.70 -7.20 -26.55
N GLU A 259 11.73 -6.51 -26.99
CA GLU A 259 12.94 -7.10 -27.56
C GLU A 259 13.67 -8.01 -26.58
N ARG A 260 13.53 -7.78 -25.27
CA ARG A 260 14.08 -8.63 -24.19
C ARG A 260 13.15 -9.78 -23.80
N GLY A 261 11.97 -9.90 -24.43
CA GLY A 261 11.03 -10.99 -24.20
C GLY A 261 9.94 -10.71 -23.16
N TRP A 262 9.87 -9.48 -22.64
CA TRP A 262 8.80 -9.07 -21.75
C TRP A 262 7.49 -8.86 -22.51
N ARG A 263 6.40 -9.39 -21.98
CA ARG A 263 5.06 -9.08 -22.45
C ARG A 263 4.50 -7.89 -21.69
N LEU A 264 4.04 -6.89 -22.42
CA LEU A 264 3.43 -5.70 -21.84
C LEU A 264 1.92 -5.71 -22.03
N VAL A 265 1.19 -5.39 -20.97
CA VAL A 265 -0.27 -5.23 -20.99
C VAL A 265 -0.65 -3.91 -20.32
N SER A 266 -1.71 -3.28 -20.81
CA SER A 266 -2.20 -2.07 -20.17
C SER A 266 -2.88 -2.41 -18.84
N PRO A 267 -2.47 -1.79 -17.71
CA PRO A 267 -3.13 -2.01 -16.43
C PRO A 267 -4.62 -1.60 -16.48
N HIS A 268 -4.96 -0.57 -17.25
CA HIS A 268 -6.36 -0.15 -17.42
C HIS A 268 -7.26 -1.21 -18.03
N ARG A 269 -6.70 -2.16 -18.80
CA ARG A 269 -7.46 -3.30 -19.37
C ARG A 269 -7.63 -4.43 -18.36
N VAL A 270 -6.58 -4.75 -17.59
CA VAL A 270 -6.54 -5.97 -16.77
C VAL A 270 -6.99 -5.74 -15.33
N VAL A 271 -6.80 -4.51 -14.78
CA VAL A 271 -7.14 -4.22 -13.38
C VAL A 271 -8.20 -3.11 -13.20
N ARG A 272 -8.98 -2.87 -14.22
CA ARG A 272 -10.04 -1.83 -14.20
C ARG A 272 -11.06 -2.03 -13.08
N THR A 273 -11.28 -3.26 -12.66
CA THR A 273 -12.22 -3.62 -11.59
C THR A 273 -11.54 -4.54 -10.57
N PRO A 274 -12.00 -4.60 -9.30
CA PRO A 274 -11.50 -5.56 -8.33
C PRO A 274 -11.56 -7.01 -8.80
N ARG A 275 -12.62 -7.38 -9.54
CA ARG A 275 -12.74 -8.71 -10.17
C ARG A 275 -11.69 -8.92 -11.26
N GLY A 276 -11.41 -7.90 -12.09
CA GLY A 276 -10.35 -7.91 -13.10
C GLY A 276 -8.97 -8.08 -12.46
N TYR A 277 -8.69 -7.30 -11.43
CA TYR A 277 -7.47 -7.40 -10.64
C TYR A 277 -7.26 -8.82 -10.11
N ARG A 278 -8.25 -9.38 -9.38
CA ARG A 278 -8.17 -10.75 -8.87
C ARG A 278 -7.93 -11.78 -9.98
N ARG A 279 -8.64 -11.67 -11.10
CA ARG A 279 -8.47 -12.57 -12.25
C ARG A 279 -7.07 -12.47 -12.84
N TYR A 280 -6.53 -11.28 -12.94
CA TYR A 280 -5.18 -11.05 -13.47
C TYR A 280 -4.11 -11.70 -12.60
N LEU A 281 -4.15 -11.48 -11.29
CA LEU A 281 -3.24 -12.13 -10.35
C LEU A 281 -3.38 -13.66 -10.37
N ALA A 282 -4.62 -14.16 -10.31
CA ALA A 282 -4.91 -15.59 -10.32
C ALA A 282 -4.43 -16.29 -11.59
N GLY A 283 -4.34 -15.58 -12.71
CA GLY A 283 -3.85 -16.09 -13.99
C GLY A 283 -2.33 -16.23 -14.10
N ALA A 284 -1.58 -15.90 -13.04
CA ALA A 284 -0.14 -16.06 -12.98
C ALA A 284 0.26 -17.29 -12.14
N SER A 285 1.40 -17.91 -12.44
CA SER A 285 2.03 -18.94 -11.60
C SER A 285 2.65 -18.32 -10.34
N GLY A 286 3.07 -17.07 -10.42
CA GLY A 286 3.62 -16.28 -9.32
C GLY A 286 3.79 -14.82 -9.70
N GLU A 287 4.14 -14.00 -8.71
CA GLU A 287 4.63 -12.65 -8.94
C GLU A 287 6.14 -12.69 -9.20
N PHE A 288 6.60 -11.88 -10.15
CA PHE A 288 8.00 -11.45 -10.24
C PHE A 288 8.02 -9.92 -10.23
N THR A 289 8.69 -9.31 -9.26
CA THR A 289 8.77 -7.85 -9.17
C THR A 289 10.11 -7.39 -8.60
N ALA A 290 10.63 -6.27 -9.15
CA ALA A 290 11.70 -5.50 -8.54
C ALA A 290 11.11 -4.43 -7.61
N ILE A 291 11.83 -4.09 -6.55
CA ILE A 291 11.44 -3.11 -5.53
C ILE A 291 12.11 -1.76 -5.83
N LYS A 292 11.59 -0.65 -5.32
CA LYS A 292 12.28 0.64 -5.33
C LYS A 292 13.66 0.47 -4.67
N GLY A 293 14.72 0.91 -5.33
CA GLY A 293 16.08 0.73 -4.84
C GLY A 293 16.30 1.29 -3.43
N VAL A 294 15.60 2.36 -3.06
CA VAL A 294 15.68 2.97 -1.73
C VAL A 294 15.13 2.04 -0.63
N ASP A 295 14.04 1.30 -0.89
CA ASP A 295 13.48 0.37 0.10
C ASP A 295 14.43 -0.83 0.34
N VAL A 296 15.16 -1.25 -0.71
CA VAL A 296 16.19 -2.28 -0.60
C VAL A 296 17.41 -1.73 0.14
N ALA A 297 17.93 -0.56 -0.27
CA ALA A 297 19.12 0.05 0.31
C ALA A 297 18.93 0.42 1.80
N TRP A 298 17.78 0.99 2.15
CA TRP A 298 17.46 1.35 3.52
C TRP A 298 16.92 0.19 4.35
N ARG A 299 16.73 -0.98 3.72
CA ARG A 299 16.18 -2.17 4.40
C ARG A 299 14.93 -1.86 5.20
N THR A 300 13.97 -1.19 4.57
CA THR A 300 12.76 -0.66 5.24
C THR A 300 11.86 -1.75 5.82
N GLY A 301 11.98 -2.99 5.35
CA GLY A 301 11.08 -4.08 5.68
C GLY A 301 9.76 -4.02 4.91
N TRP A 302 9.69 -3.21 3.84
CA TRP A 302 8.49 -3.06 3.04
C TRP A 302 8.11 -4.32 2.28
N VAL A 303 6.84 -4.69 2.37
CA VAL A 303 6.21 -5.73 1.55
C VAL A 303 5.00 -5.10 0.87
N SER A 304 4.84 -5.31 -0.43
CA SER A 304 3.71 -4.72 -1.15
C SER A 304 2.38 -5.41 -0.79
N ASP A 305 1.31 -4.63 -0.76
CA ASP A 305 -0.07 -5.12 -0.69
C ASP A 305 -0.42 -6.08 -1.84
N ARG A 306 0.18 -5.83 -3.02
CA ARG A 306 0.07 -6.70 -4.19
C ARG A 306 0.69 -8.06 -3.93
N ALA A 307 1.88 -8.13 -3.32
CA ALA A 307 2.52 -9.40 -2.94
C ALA A 307 1.62 -10.19 -1.97
N ALA A 308 1.06 -9.52 -0.96
CA ALA A 308 0.09 -10.15 -0.05
C ALA A 308 -1.14 -10.70 -0.79
N ALA A 309 -1.63 -10.00 -1.81
CA ALA A 309 -2.74 -10.46 -2.64
C ALA A 309 -2.37 -11.68 -3.51
N PHE A 310 -1.15 -11.72 -4.09
CA PHE A 310 -0.64 -12.90 -4.79
C PHE A 310 -0.57 -14.11 -3.85
N LEU A 311 0.02 -13.95 -2.67
CA LEU A 311 0.11 -15.02 -1.68
C LEU A 311 -1.27 -15.54 -1.27
N ALA A 312 -2.24 -14.64 -1.04
CA ALA A 312 -3.60 -15.03 -0.68
C ALA A 312 -4.28 -15.91 -1.75
N LEU A 313 -3.95 -15.69 -3.02
CA LEU A 313 -4.41 -16.53 -4.14
C LEU A 313 -3.58 -17.81 -4.32
N GLY A 314 -2.64 -18.11 -3.43
CA GLY A 314 -1.72 -19.23 -3.54
C GLY A 314 -0.67 -19.03 -4.65
N ARG A 315 -0.23 -17.79 -4.87
CA ARG A 315 0.78 -17.44 -5.88
C ARG A 315 2.08 -17.06 -5.20
N PRO A 316 3.15 -17.86 -5.34
CA PRO A 316 4.47 -17.51 -4.81
C PRO A 316 4.95 -16.15 -5.33
N VAL A 317 5.77 -15.47 -4.55
CA VAL A 317 6.29 -14.13 -4.86
C VAL A 317 7.80 -14.17 -4.94
N ILE A 318 8.36 -13.73 -6.07
CA ILE A 318 9.79 -13.55 -6.29
C ILE A 318 10.06 -12.04 -6.28
N THR A 319 10.87 -11.58 -5.34
CA THR A 319 11.11 -10.15 -5.12
C THR A 319 12.44 -9.91 -4.40
N GLU A 320 12.94 -8.69 -4.43
CA GLU A 320 14.11 -8.31 -3.67
C GLU A 320 13.81 -8.25 -2.16
N ASP A 321 14.85 -8.49 -1.33
CA ASP A 321 14.72 -8.41 0.13
C ASP A 321 14.93 -6.98 0.64
N THR A 322 13.91 -6.42 1.19
CA THR A 322 13.92 -5.12 1.88
C THR A 322 14.26 -5.24 3.38
N GLY A 323 14.71 -6.41 3.83
CA GLY A 323 14.81 -6.74 5.25
C GLY A 323 13.52 -7.36 5.84
N ALA A 324 12.50 -7.54 5.00
CA ALA A 324 11.22 -8.11 5.45
C ALA A 324 11.31 -9.61 5.78
N GLY A 325 12.25 -10.32 5.14
CA GLY A 325 12.37 -11.79 5.25
C GLY A 325 12.44 -12.31 6.69
N LYS A 326 13.08 -11.56 7.59
CA LYS A 326 13.21 -11.94 9.02
C LYS A 326 11.90 -11.87 9.83
N TYR A 327 10.88 -11.17 9.31
CA TYR A 327 9.57 -11.04 9.95
C TYR A 327 8.52 -12.00 9.39
N LEU A 328 8.88 -12.78 8.38
CA LEU A 328 7.99 -13.70 7.69
C LEU A 328 8.28 -15.16 8.10
N PRO A 329 7.31 -16.07 8.02
CA PRO A 329 7.55 -17.49 8.20
C PRO A 329 8.61 -18.01 7.21
N ARG A 330 9.46 -18.96 7.61
CA ARG A 330 10.46 -19.58 6.71
C ARG A 330 9.80 -20.21 5.46
N LYS A 331 8.60 -20.77 5.62
CA LYS A 331 7.76 -21.32 4.55
C LYS A 331 6.67 -20.30 4.19
N SER A 332 7.05 -19.23 3.52
CA SER A 332 6.17 -18.10 3.25
C SER A 332 5.65 -18.01 1.82
N GLY A 333 6.19 -18.82 0.91
CA GLY A 333 5.94 -18.65 -0.52
C GLY A 333 6.72 -17.49 -1.16
N PHE A 334 7.48 -16.72 -0.39
CA PHE A 334 8.44 -15.76 -0.91
C PHE A 334 9.74 -16.41 -1.38
N ARG A 335 10.33 -15.83 -2.41
CA ARG A 335 11.71 -16.03 -2.84
C ARG A 335 12.37 -14.67 -2.94
N PHE A 336 13.26 -14.40 -2.00
CA PHE A 336 14.04 -13.18 -1.99
C PHE A 336 15.25 -13.33 -2.89
N ILE A 337 15.50 -12.30 -3.69
CA ILE A 337 16.56 -12.27 -4.70
C ILE A 337 17.35 -10.97 -4.58
N SER A 338 18.61 -10.99 -5.01
CA SER A 338 19.47 -9.82 -5.10
C SER A 338 20.05 -9.59 -6.50
N ASP A 339 19.93 -10.57 -7.40
CA ASP A 339 20.47 -10.52 -8.74
C ASP A 339 19.68 -11.40 -9.73
N VAL A 340 20.04 -11.31 -11.00
CA VAL A 340 19.35 -12.06 -12.06
C VAL A 340 19.57 -13.56 -11.99
N ALA A 341 20.71 -14.04 -11.46
CA ALA A 341 20.96 -15.48 -11.34
C ALA A 341 20.08 -16.11 -10.25
N GLN A 342 19.93 -15.41 -9.13
CA GLN A 342 18.97 -15.81 -8.08
C GLN A 342 17.52 -15.73 -8.58
N ALA A 343 17.18 -14.72 -9.38
CA ALA A 343 15.86 -14.62 -10.01
C ALA A 343 15.57 -15.81 -10.93
N GLU A 344 16.51 -16.19 -11.77
CA GLU A 344 16.46 -17.36 -12.63
C GLU A 344 16.23 -18.67 -11.82
N ALA A 345 17.04 -18.89 -10.78
CA ALA A 345 16.91 -20.04 -9.89
C ALA A 345 15.55 -20.06 -9.17
N ALA A 346 15.10 -18.92 -8.67
CA ALA A 346 13.81 -18.78 -7.99
C ALA A 346 12.62 -19.08 -8.91
N VAL A 347 12.65 -18.60 -10.15
CA VAL A 347 11.61 -18.91 -11.14
C VAL A 347 11.54 -20.41 -11.40
N ARG A 348 12.67 -21.07 -11.65
CA ARG A 348 12.72 -22.53 -11.88
C ARG A 348 12.28 -23.31 -10.65
N GLU A 349 12.67 -22.88 -9.44
CA GLU A 349 12.19 -23.49 -8.19
C GLU A 349 10.67 -23.41 -8.08
N VAL A 350 10.07 -22.23 -8.38
CA VAL A 350 8.63 -22.05 -8.33
C VAL A 350 7.94 -22.98 -9.33
N LEU A 351 8.45 -23.09 -10.55
CA LEU A 351 7.88 -23.99 -11.58
C LEU A 351 7.95 -25.46 -11.16
N ALA A 352 9.10 -25.89 -10.65
CA ALA A 352 9.32 -27.29 -10.24
C ALA A 352 8.52 -27.68 -8.97
N ASN A 353 8.26 -26.74 -8.08
CA ASN A 353 7.66 -26.99 -6.76
C ASN A 353 6.35 -26.25 -6.53
N TRP A 354 5.64 -25.87 -7.59
CA TRP A 354 4.52 -24.94 -7.52
C TRP A 354 3.47 -25.34 -6.48
N THR A 355 3.04 -26.60 -6.43
CA THR A 355 2.00 -27.08 -5.51
C THR A 355 2.37 -26.87 -4.06
N ARG A 356 3.62 -27.14 -3.68
CA ARG A 356 4.12 -26.92 -2.34
C ARG A 356 4.18 -25.43 -2.02
N LEU A 357 4.79 -24.63 -2.91
CA LEU A 357 4.96 -23.19 -2.72
C LEU A 357 3.64 -22.43 -2.74
N SER A 358 2.67 -22.87 -3.53
CA SER A 358 1.31 -22.32 -3.53
C SER A 358 0.62 -22.50 -2.18
N ARG A 359 0.80 -23.65 -1.53
CA ARG A 359 0.28 -23.90 -0.17
C ARG A 359 0.99 -23.00 0.84
N GLU A 360 2.32 -22.97 0.83
CA GLU A 360 3.11 -22.11 1.71
C GLU A 360 2.71 -20.64 1.56
N ALA A 361 2.47 -20.16 0.34
CA ALA A 361 1.99 -18.80 0.06
C ALA A 361 0.63 -18.52 0.70
N ARG A 362 -0.31 -19.45 0.53
CA ARG A 362 -1.65 -19.32 1.11
C ARG A 362 -1.63 -19.32 2.64
N ASP A 363 -0.87 -20.22 3.23
CA ASP A 363 -0.73 -20.35 4.68
C ASP A 363 -0.14 -19.05 5.27
N CYS A 364 0.93 -18.55 4.65
CA CYS A 364 1.53 -17.26 5.03
C CYS A 364 0.53 -16.11 4.93
N ALA A 365 -0.25 -16.03 3.85
CA ALA A 365 -1.26 -14.98 3.71
C ALA A 365 -2.31 -15.04 4.84
N GLY A 366 -2.78 -16.22 5.18
CA GLY A 366 -3.75 -16.44 6.25
C GLY A 366 -3.18 -16.19 7.65
N GLU A 367 -1.89 -16.49 7.87
CA GLU A 367 -1.22 -16.28 9.14
C GLU A 367 -0.83 -14.82 9.35
N VAL A 368 -0.24 -14.19 8.34
CA VAL A 368 0.49 -12.92 8.46
C VAL A 368 -0.32 -11.74 7.91
N PHE A 369 -0.92 -11.89 6.73
CA PHE A 369 -1.49 -10.76 5.99
C PHE A 369 -3.01 -10.63 6.11
N ASP A 370 -3.69 -11.54 6.82
CA ASP A 370 -5.15 -11.45 6.97
C ASP A 370 -5.60 -10.14 7.59
N SER A 371 -6.48 -9.44 6.89
CA SER A 371 -6.89 -8.09 7.26
C SER A 371 -7.63 -8.03 8.59
N ALA A 372 -8.45 -9.02 8.94
CA ALA A 372 -9.16 -9.01 10.23
C ALA A 372 -8.20 -9.20 11.41
N LYS A 373 -7.21 -10.11 11.27
CA LYS A 373 -6.18 -10.32 12.29
C LYS A 373 -5.35 -9.07 12.56
N ASN A 374 -4.87 -8.43 11.48
CA ASN A 374 -4.04 -7.23 11.61
C ASN A 374 -4.84 -6.04 12.13
N LEU A 375 -6.06 -5.82 11.63
CA LEU A 375 -6.91 -4.72 12.08
C LEU A 375 -7.31 -4.86 13.53
N ARG A 376 -7.60 -6.08 14.02
CA ARG A 376 -7.84 -6.32 15.45
C ARG A 376 -6.65 -5.81 16.26
N ARG A 377 -5.43 -6.17 15.88
CA ARG A 377 -4.22 -5.75 16.56
C ARG A 377 -4.01 -4.22 16.54
N ILE A 378 -4.35 -3.53 15.43
CA ILE A 378 -4.28 -2.06 15.33
C ILE A 378 -5.32 -1.40 16.24
N LEU A 379 -6.50 -1.99 16.39
CA LEU A 379 -7.63 -1.38 17.09
C LEU A 379 -7.70 -1.72 18.57
N GLU A 380 -7.31 -2.93 18.99
CA GLU A 380 -7.32 -3.39 20.38
C GLU A 380 -6.12 -2.94 21.21
N MET A 381 -5.10 -2.52 20.59
CA MET A 381 -3.97 -1.72 20.98
C MET A 381 -3.51 -1.71 22.44
N GLU A 382 -3.27 -2.85 23.01
CA GLU A 382 -2.34 -3.00 24.12
C GLU A 382 -1.36 -4.12 23.79
N GLY A 383 -0.26 -3.82 23.14
CA GLY A 383 0.82 -4.80 23.02
C GLY A 383 1.48 -4.97 21.66
N GLY A 384 2.64 -4.40 21.54
CA GLY A 384 3.80 -4.94 20.85
C GLY A 384 3.82 -5.03 19.33
N SER A 385 4.90 -4.52 18.77
CA SER A 385 5.36 -4.78 17.39
C SER A 385 5.48 -6.30 17.12
N PRO A 386 5.40 -6.73 15.82
CA PRO A 386 5.72 -8.10 15.44
C PRO A 386 7.10 -8.50 15.98
N ARG A 387 7.17 -9.62 16.68
CA ARG A 387 8.45 -10.15 17.17
C ARG A 387 9.22 -10.78 16.00
N VAL A 388 10.54 -10.55 15.97
CA VAL A 388 11.45 -11.33 15.13
C VAL A 388 11.26 -12.79 15.53
N ARG A 389 10.92 -13.66 14.59
CA ARG A 389 10.85 -15.09 14.84
C ARG A 389 12.27 -15.68 14.80
N SER A 390 12.66 -16.34 15.88
CA SER A 390 13.91 -17.10 15.98
C SER A 390 13.92 -18.31 15.04
#